data_ff5cd85aaf6bd362c25ee969bedfc83a
#
_entry.id   ff5cd85aaf6bd362c25ee969bedfc83a
#
_cell.length_a   1.000
_cell.length_b   1.000
_cell.length_c   1.000
_cell.angle_alpha   90.00
_cell.angle_beta   90.00
_cell.angle_gamma   90.00
#
_symmetry.space_group_name_H-M   'P 1'
#
loop_
_entity.id
_entity.type
_entity.pdbx_description
1 polymer ?
#
loop_
_entity_poly.entity_id
_entity_poly.type
_entity_poly.pdbx_seq_one_letter_code
_entity_poly.pdbx_strand_id
1 'polypeptide(L)'
;MDFLDPSVITHVFAQSGGSEETAKAIKSIALGVGAGLGTIGPGIGVGYIFGKVIESVTRQPEMRDEITSIQWLGFALTEAIVFYAFIFGLIAFFLGG
;
A
#
# COMPACT_ATOMS: atom_id res chain seq x y z
N MET A 1 -23.67 -28.66 8.07
CA MET A 1 -23.36 -27.44 8.82
C MET A 1 -23.08 -26.30 7.85
N ASP A 2 -23.74 -25.20 8.04
CA ASP A 2 -23.60 -24.05 7.16
C ASP A 2 -22.51 -23.13 7.73
N PHE A 3 -21.41 -23.00 7.02
CA PHE A 3 -20.28 -22.16 7.46
C PHE A 3 -20.61 -20.68 7.42
N LEU A 4 -21.67 -20.29 6.72
CA LEU A 4 -22.07 -18.89 6.63
C LEU A 4 -23.11 -18.52 7.69
N ASP A 5 -23.52 -19.48 8.51
CA ASP A 5 -24.44 -19.21 9.59
C ASP A 5 -23.78 -18.29 10.61
N PRO A 6 -24.39 -17.15 10.97
CA PRO A 6 -23.78 -16.24 11.93
C PRO A 6 -23.43 -16.86 13.26
N SER A 7 -24.22 -17.84 13.72
CA SER A 7 -23.92 -18.50 15.00
C SER A 7 -22.66 -19.34 14.93
N VAL A 8 -22.40 -19.98 13.80
CA VAL A 8 -21.18 -20.76 13.60
C VAL A 8 -19.96 -19.82 13.55
N ILE A 9 -20.08 -18.73 12.82
CA ILE A 9 -19.00 -17.76 12.71
C ILE A 9 -18.67 -17.18 14.08
N THR A 10 -19.68 -16.80 14.85
CA THR A 10 -19.48 -16.26 16.20
C THR A 10 -18.80 -17.27 17.09
N HIS A 11 -19.25 -18.53 17.01
CA HIS A 11 -18.70 -19.60 17.83
C HIS A 11 -17.23 -19.88 17.50
N VAL A 12 -16.91 -19.96 16.22
CA VAL A 12 -15.54 -20.17 15.77
C VAL A 12 -14.64 -19.01 16.21
N PHE A 13 -15.14 -17.78 16.06
CA PHE A 13 -14.40 -16.61 16.47
C PHE A 13 -14.11 -16.60 17.97
N ALA A 14 -15.11 -16.99 18.78
CA ALA A 14 -14.93 -17.08 20.22
C ALA A 14 -13.91 -18.16 20.59
N GLN A 15 -13.94 -19.30 19.90
CA GLN A 15 -12.99 -20.39 20.15
C GLN A 15 -11.58 -20.08 19.68
N SER A 16 -11.45 -19.31 18.61
CA SER A 16 -10.13 -18.90 18.11
C SER A 16 -9.50 -17.82 19.00
N GLY A 17 -10.18 -17.46 20.07
CA GLY A 17 -9.68 -16.46 20.97
C GLY A 17 -10.02 -15.05 20.54
N GLY A 18 -11.27 -14.81 20.10
CA GLY A 18 -11.75 -13.48 19.70
C GLY A 18 -11.48 -12.41 20.73
N SER A 19 -10.33 -12.49 21.35
CA SER A 19 -9.79 -11.69 22.43
C SER A 19 -9.00 -10.51 21.86
N GLU A 20 -8.45 -9.72 22.77
CA GLU A 20 -7.57 -8.61 22.39
C GLU A 20 -6.35 -9.08 21.60
N GLU A 21 -5.82 -10.27 21.90
CA GLU A 21 -4.66 -10.80 21.19
C GLU A 21 -4.98 -11.09 19.74
N THR A 22 -6.13 -11.69 19.48
CA THR A 22 -6.59 -11.94 18.11
C THR A 22 -6.84 -10.62 17.38
N ALA A 23 -7.47 -9.65 18.04
CA ALA A 23 -7.70 -8.34 17.46
C ALA A 23 -6.39 -7.64 17.12
N LYS A 24 -5.39 -7.72 17.98
CA LYS A 24 -4.08 -7.14 17.72
C LYS A 24 -3.40 -7.80 16.52
N ALA A 25 -3.49 -9.12 16.41
CA ALA A 25 -2.93 -9.83 15.28
C ALA A 25 -3.57 -9.41 13.97
N ILE A 26 -4.91 -9.28 13.96
CA ILE A 26 -5.64 -8.85 12.77
C ILE A 26 -5.27 -7.42 12.39
N LYS A 27 -5.16 -6.52 13.36
CA LYS A 27 -4.74 -5.14 13.10
C LYS A 27 -3.33 -5.07 12.52
N SER A 28 -2.42 -5.89 13.03
CA SER A 28 -1.06 -5.94 12.52
C SER A 28 -1.02 -6.44 11.09
N ILE A 29 -1.83 -7.45 10.77
CA ILE A 29 -1.95 -7.95 9.41
C ILE A 29 -2.54 -6.86 8.51
N ALA A 30 -3.57 -6.15 8.97
CA ALA A 30 -4.19 -5.08 8.19
C ALA A 30 -3.18 -3.98 7.86
N LEU A 31 -2.36 -3.59 8.84
CA LEU A 31 -1.32 -2.59 8.60
C LEU A 31 -0.30 -3.10 7.58
N GLY A 32 0.21 -4.33 7.79
CA GLY A 32 1.22 -4.89 6.90
C GLY A 32 0.71 -5.09 5.49
N VAL A 33 -0.48 -5.67 5.34
CA VAL A 33 -1.05 -5.91 4.01
C VAL A 33 -1.41 -4.60 3.33
N GLY A 34 -2.05 -3.68 4.05
CA GLY A 34 -2.45 -2.40 3.49
C GLY A 34 -1.25 -1.59 3.02
N ALA A 35 -0.25 -1.43 3.88
CA ALA A 35 0.96 -0.69 3.53
C ALA A 35 1.75 -1.42 2.44
N GLY A 36 1.85 -2.75 2.55
CA GLY A 36 2.61 -3.55 1.58
C GLY A 36 2.01 -3.52 0.19
N LEU A 37 0.70 -3.76 0.08
CA LEU A 37 0.03 -3.71 -1.22
C LEU A 37 0.00 -2.29 -1.77
N GLY A 38 -0.05 -1.30 -0.89
CA GLY A 38 -0.03 0.10 -1.29
C GLY A 38 1.28 0.53 -1.95
N THR A 39 2.35 -0.26 -1.82
CA THR A 39 3.62 0.06 -2.48
C THR A 39 3.72 -0.49 -3.90
N ILE A 40 2.83 -1.40 -4.28
CA ILE A 40 2.90 -2.04 -5.60
C ILE A 40 2.67 -1.03 -6.71
N GLY A 41 1.60 -0.23 -6.62
CA GLY A 41 1.30 0.80 -7.61
C GLY A 41 2.42 1.82 -7.75
N PRO A 42 2.81 2.48 -6.66
CA PRO A 42 3.93 3.43 -6.71
C PRO A 42 5.24 2.81 -7.17
N GLY A 43 5.52 1.57 -6.81
CA GLY A 43 6.72 0.87 -7.29
C GLY A 43 6.72 0.72 -8.80
N ILE A 44 5.59 0.30 -9.37
CA ILE A 44 5.45 0.21 -10.82
C ILE A 44 5.53 1.59 -11.45
N GLY A 45 4.87 2.59 -10.84
CA GLY A 45 4.87 3.96 -11.34
C GLY A 45 6.26 4.56 -11.40
N VAL A 46 7.04 4.41 -10.33
CA VAL A 46 8.42 4.89 -10.29
C VAL A 46 9.26 4.22 -11.37
N GLY A 47 9.14 2.89 -11.49
CA GLY A 47 9.86 2.16 -12.52
C GLY A 47 9.50 2.64 -13.92
N TYR A 48 8.22 2.90 -14.17
CA TYR A 48 7.76 3.40 -15.45
C TYR A 48 8.31 4.80 -15.74
N ILE A 49 8.27 5.68 -14.74
CA ILE A 49 8.81 7.04 -14.89
C ILE A 49 10.28 7.01 -15.25
N PHE A 50 11.09 6.27 -14.48
CA PHE A 50 12.53 6.23 -14.72
C PHE A 50 12.85 5.56 -16.05
N GLY A 51 12.12 4.51 -16.41
CA GLY A 51 12.29 3.88 -17.71
C GLY A 51 12.01 4.83 -18.86
N LYS A 52 10.93 5.61 -18.75
CA LYS A 52 10.59 6.59 -19.79
C LYS A 52 11.57 7.75 -19.83
N VAL A 53 12.10 8.15 -18.68
CA VAL A 53 13.12 9.21 -18.65
C VAL A 53 14.38 8.75 -19.39
N ILE A 54 14.84 7.54 -19.10
CA ILE A 54 16.02 7.01 -19.78
C ILE A 54 15.80 6.96 -21.28
N GLU A 55 14.67 6.47 -21.72
CA GLU A 55 14.33 6.39 -23.12
C GLU A 55 14.27 7.78 -23.78
N SER A 56 13.62 8.72 -23.10
CA SER A 56 13.45 10.08 -23.64
C SER A 56 14.77 10.83 -23.71
N VAL A 57 15.61 10.75 -22.69
CA VAL A 57 16.90 11.42 -22.68
C VAL A 57 17.83 10.83 -23.73
N THR A 58 17.74 9.51 -23.96
CA THR A 58 18.52 8.88 -25.00
C THR A 58 18.17 9.41 -26.40
N ARG A 59 16.88 9.70 -26.63
CA ARG A 59 16.43 10.22 -27.92
C ARG A 59 16.63 11.73 -28.06
N GLN A 60 16.47 12.47 -26.96
CA GLN A 60 16.56 13.92 -26.95
C GLN A 60 17.46 14.42 -25.83
N PRO A 61 18.79 14.25 -25.97
CA PRO A 61 19.72 14.64 -24.91
C PRO A 61 19.64 16.11 -24.54
N GLU A 62 19.25 16.98 -25.48
CA GLU A 62 19.16 18.42 -25.23
C GLU A 62 18.00 18.78 -24.32
N MET A 63 17.04 17.87 -24.12
CA MET A 63 15.88 18.07 -23.23
C MET A 63 16.12 17.50 -21.83
N ARG A 64 17.32 17.06 -21.53
CA ARG A 64 17.61 16.36 -20.30
C ARG A 64 17.19 17.12 -19.04
N ASP A 65 17.45 18.41 -18.98
CA ASP A 65 17.15 19.21 -17.79
C ASP A 65 15.64 19.30 -17.56
N GLU A 66 14.86 19.54 -18.63
CA GLU A 66 13.40 19.59 -18.51
C GLU A 66 12.82 18.24 -18.14
N ILE A 67 13.31 17.17 -18.77
CA ILE A 67 12.83 15.82 -18.51
C ILE A 67 13.14 15.43 -17.06
N THR A 68 14.34 15.77 -16.57
CA THR A 68 14.72 15.46 -15.19
C THR A 68 13.86 16.20 -14.17
N SER A 69 13.49 17.45 -14.46
CA SER A 69 12.59 18.20 -13.58
C SER A 69 11.23 17.54 -13.47
N ILE A 70 10.66 17.10 -14.59
CA ILE A 70 9.38 16.40 -14.61
C ILE A 70 9.50 15.04 -13.90
N GLN A 71 10.63 14.38 -14.08
CA GLN A 71 10.90 13.10 -13.40
C GLN A 71 10.78 13.24 -11.89
N TRP A 72 11.41 14.26 -11.31
CA TRP A 72 11.36 14.43 -9.86
C TRP A 72 9.98 14.80 -9.37
N LEU A 73 9.24 15.59 -10.14
CA LEU A 73 7.86 15.91 -9.80
C LEU A 73 7.00 14.63 -9.80
N GLY A 74 7.10 13.83 -10.85
CA GLY A 74 6.37 12.58 -10.96
C GLY A 74 6.75 11.59 -9.85
N PHE A 75 8.04 11.51 -9.53
CA PHE A 75 8.53 10.67 -8.46
C PHE A 75 7.90 11.09 -7.12
N ALA A 76 7.91 12.38 -6.81
CA ALA A 76 7.35 12.88 -5.55
C ALA A 76 5.87 12.59 -5.43
N LEU A 77 5.10 12.80 -6.50
CA LEU A 77 3.67 12.52 -6.49
C LEU A 77 3.38 11.03 -6.34
N THR A 78 4.19 10.20 -6.99
CA THR A 78 4.03 8.75 -6.92
C THR A 78 4.35 8.23 -5.51
N GLU A 79 5.41 8.76 -4.90
CA GLU A 79 5.79 8.35 -3.55
C GLU A 79 4.76 8.80 -2.52
N ALA A 80 4.06 9.90 -2.75
CA ALA A 80 3.02 10.37 -1.83
C ALA A 80 1.94 9.31 -1.64
N ILE A 81 1.65 8.51 -2.65
CA ILE A 81 0.65 7.46 -2.57
C ILE A 81 1.07 6.40 -1.55
N VAL A 82 2.35 6.09 -1.47
CA VAL A 82 2.87 5.14 -0.48
C VAL A 82 2.60 5.66 0.94
N PHE A 83 2.85 6.94 1.16
CA PHE A 83 2.59 7.53 2.47
C PHE A 83 1.10 7.51 2.82
N TYR A 84 0.23 7.76 1.84
CA TYR A 84 -1.21 7.67 2.09
C TYR A 84 -1.61 6.25 2.47
N ALA A 85 -1.12 5.26 1.76
CA ALA A 85 -1.42 3.86 2.08
C ALA A 85 -0.91 3.49 3.47
N PHE A 86 0.28 3.94 3.81
CA PHE A 86 0.86 3.70 5.13
C PHE A 86 0.04 4.37 6.23
N ILE A 87 -0.37 5.62 6.01
CA ILE A 87 -1.19 6.36 6.99
C ILE A 87 -2.52 5.67 7.20
N PHE A 88 -3.20 5.25 6.13
CA PHE A 88 -4.46 4.53 6.28
C PHE A 88 -4.27 3.20 7.00
N GLY A 89 -3.16 2.52 6.74
CA GLY A 89 -2.82 1.31 7.47
C GLY A 89 -2.62 1.57 8.96
N LEU A 90 -1.94 2.66 9.30
CA LEU A 90 -1.76 3.05 10.69
C LEU A 90 -3.09 3.40 11.35
N ILE A 91 -3.96 4.10 10.64
CA ILE A 91 -5.29 4.43 11.18
C ILE A 91 -6.08 3.16 11.47
N ALA A 92 -6.05 2.20 10.56
CA ALA A 92 -6.71 0.92 10.77
C ALA A 92 -6.11 0.19 11.98
N PHE A 93 -4.80 0.28 12.15
CA PHE A 93 -4.11 -0.37 13.27
C PHE A 93 -4.53 0.25 14.61
N PHE A 94 -4.58 1.58 14.70
CA PHE A 94 -4.84 2.25 15.97
C PHE A 94 -6.32 2.41 16.27
N LEU A 95 -7.16 2.62 15.27
CA LEU A 95 -8.58 2.89 15.46
C LEU A 95 -9.46 1.65 15.28
N GLY A 96 -8.93 0.61 14.64
CA GLY A 96 -9.66 -0.61 14.39
C GLY A 96 -9.78 -1.44 15.66
N GLY A 97 -10.31 -0.85 16.68
CA GLY A 97 -10.47 -1.55 17.92
C GLY A 97 -11.89 -1.84 18.25
#